data_d6cadf36a4a9a9479bc67020f8279d94
#
_entry.id   d6cadf36a4a9a9479bc67020f8279d94
#
_cell.length_a   1.000
_cell.length_b   1.000
_cell.length_c   1.000
_cell.angle_alpha   90.00
_cell.angle_beta   90.00
_cell.angle_gamma   90.00
#
_symmetry.space_group_name_H-M   'P 1'
#
loop_
_entity.id
_entity.type
_entity.pdbx_description
1 polymer ?
#
loop_
_entity_poly.entity_id
_entity_poly.type
_entity_poly.pdbx_seq_one_letter_code
_entity_poly.pdbx_strand_id
1 'polypeptide(L)'
;MVMANNIEKARVLIVGDSGVGKTCLTHLIAHSESLTRPGWTVGCNIEVKLHEYKEGTPHQKTYFIELFDIGGSLSHRNTRGVFYTTLHGIILVHDLTNRKSQENLRDWLFEILNKDGKDIRNLSCDNTFDPEQFLGSTQLPLLVVGAKLDLSEEKRKSNQLQKIGSIEHCGSEEIWLNCRDSRSFAAGTTDAVKLSRFFDRVIEKKNHSRELPNASSDRRKHASAEAGNKISSQFT
;
A
#
# COMPACT_ATOMS: atom_id res chain seq x y z
N MET A 1 -28.18 11.78 22.92
CA MET A 1 -28.09 11.22 21.56
C MET A 1 -26.62 11.24 21.19
N VAL A 2 -25.92 10.12 21.33
CA VAL A 2 -24.49 10.03 21.02
C VAL A 2 -24.41 10.07 19.49
N MET A 3 -23.88 11.16 18.92
CA MET A 3 -23.51 11.21 17.51
C MET A 3 -22.51 10.07 17.30
N ALA A 4 -22.88 9.08 16.53
CA ALA A 4 -21.94 8.07 16.08
C ALA A 4 -20.88 8.79 15.24
N ASN A 5 -19.72 9.09 15.85
CA ASN A 5 -18.57 9.60 15.12
C ASN A 5 -18.23 8.56 14.07
N ASN A 6 -18.54 8.88 12.80
CA ASN A 6 -18.21 8.01 11.68
C ASN A 6 -16.68 7.99 11.55
N ILE A 7 -16.03 6.98 12.17
CA ILE A 7 -14.58 6.82 12.14
C ILE A 7 -14.17 6.64 10.68
N GLU A 8 -13.29 7.50 10.22
CA GLU A 8 -12.81 7.46 8.84
C GLU A 8 -11.88 6.27 8.61
N LYS A 9 -11.87 5.78 7.35
CA LYS A 9 -11.12 4.60 6.96
C LYS A 9 -10.04 4.95 5.95
N ALA A 10 -8.86 4.39 6.11
CA ALA A 10 -7.79 4.44 5.11
C ALA A 10 -7.39 3.01 4.73
N ARG A 11 -7.10 2.78 3.43
CA ARG A 11 -6.82 1.45 2.90
C ARG A 11 -5.35 1.30 2.56
N VAL A 12 -4.75 0.20 3.04
CA VAL A 12 -3.36 -0.19 2.81
C VAL A 12 -3.32 -1.57 2.19
N LEU A 13 -2.62 -1.73 1.06
CA LEU A 13 -2.34 -3.04 0.48
C LEU A 13 -1.08 -3.63 1.11
N ILE A 14 -1.12 -4.94 1.39
CA ILE A 14 0.03 -5.73 1.83
C ILE A 14 0.30 -6.78 0.77
N VAL A 15 1.41 -6.64 0.05
CA VAL A 15 1.74 -7.46 -1.12
C VAL A 15 3.17 -8.02 -1.06
N GLY A 16 3.42 -9.04 -1.84
CA GLY A 16 4.68 -9.78 -1.91
C GLY A 16 4.44 -11.25 -2.24
N ASP A 17 5.49 -12.00 -2.45
CA ASP A 17 5.43 -13.39 -2.89
C ASP A 17 4.67 -14.29 -1.91
N SER A 18 4.26 -15.46 -2.38
CA SER A 18 3.65 -16.47 -1.51
C SER A 18 4.63 -16.95 -0.44
N GLY A 19 4.16 -17.04 0.81
CA GLY A 19 4.97 -17.56 1.93
C GLY A 19 6.00 -16.60 2.51
N VAL A 20 6.10 -15.31 2.08
CA VAL A 20 7.06 -14.33 2.65
C VAL A 20 6.70 -13.87 4.07
N GLY A 21 5.44 -14.06 4.52
CA GLY A 21 5.01 -13.69 5.88
C GLY A 21 3.99 -12.56 5.95
N LYS A 22 3.34 -12.19 4.83
CA LYS A 22 2.33 -11.12 4.77
C LYS A 22 1.22 -11.27 5.81
N THR A 23 0.59 -12.44 5.85
CA THR A 23 -0.51 -12.75 6.79
C THR A 23 -0.06 -12.66 8.25
N CYS A 24 1.15 -13.13 8.57
CA CYS A 24 1.70 -12.99 9.93
C CYS A 24 1.95 -11.51 10.27
N LEU A 25 2.46 -10.74 9.31
CA LEU A 25 2.68 -9.31 9.48
C LEU A 25 1.35 -8.57 9.68
N THR A 26 0.34 -8.84 8.84
CA THR A 26 -0.98 -8.23 8.93
C THR A 26 -1.61 -8.48 10.30
N HIS A 27 -1.57 -9.73 10.77
CA HIS A 27 -2.09 -10.10 12.07
C HIS A 27 -1.32 -9.40 13.22
N LEU A 28 0.01 -9.37 13.14
CA LEU A 28 0.85 -8.69 14.13
C LEU A 28 0.54 -7.18 14.19
N ILE A 29 0.35 -6.53 13.05
CA ILE A 29 -0.01 -5.10 13.00
C ILE A 29 -1.40 -4.88 13.60
N ALA A 30 -2.40 -5.69 13.23
CA ALA A 30 -3.78 -5.50 13.64
C ALA A 30 -3.99 -5.79 15.14
N HIS A 31 -3.42 -6.89 15.64
CA HIS A 31 -3.73 -7.44 16.97
C HIS A 31 -2.58 -7.31 17.98
N SER A 32 -1.36 -6.95 17.55
CA SER A 32 -0.15 -6.98 18.38
C SER A 32 0.16 -8.37 18.93
N GLU A 33 -0.28 -9.41 18.23
CA GLU A 33 -0.11 -10.82 18.56
C GLU A 33 0.56 -11.57 17.40
N SER A 34 1.34 -12.62 17.73
CA SER A 34 1.99 -13.44 16.72
C SER A 34 1.06 -14.55 16.22
N LEU A 35 1.01 -14.73 14.89
CA LEU A 35 0.29 -15.83 14.26
C LEU A 35 1.26 -16.98 13.94
N THR A 36 1.09 -18.12 14.65
CA THR A 36 2.05 -19.24 14.55
C THR A 36 1.82 -20.14 13.35
N ARG A 37 0.58 -20.26 12.88
CA ARG A 37 0.20 -21.17 11.77
C ARG A 37 -0.72 -20.43 10.79
N PRO A 38 -0.17 -19.54 9.93
CA PRO A 38 -0.98 -18.88 8.92
C PRO A 38 -1.46 -19.93 7.90
N GLY A 39 -2.74 -19.81 7.52
CA GLY A 39 -3.27 -20.55 6.37
C GLY A 39 -2.81 -19.92 5.05
N TRP A 40 -3.20 -20.53 3.94
CA TRP A 40 -2.99 -19.96 2.60
C TRP A 40 -4.03 -18.85 2.37
N THR A 41 -3.56 -17.68 1.92
CA THR A 41 -4.45 -16.59 1.55
C THR A 41 -4.92 -16.80 0.11
N VAL A 42 -6.23 -17.06 -0.04
CA VAL A 42 -6.90 -17.11 -1.35
C VAL A 42 -7.62 -15.79 -1.56
N GLY A 43 -7.25 -15.06 -2.61
CA GLY A 43 -7.79 -13.72 -2.86
C GLY A 43 -7.22 -12.68 -1.91
N CYS A 44 -8.01 -12.20 -0.95
CA CYS A 44 -7.63 -11.17 0.01
C CYS A 44 -8.20 -11.48 1.40
N ASN A 45 -7.39 -11.29 2.44
CA ASN A 45 -7.87 -11.19 3.82
C ASN A 45 -7.81 -9.73 4.27
N ILE A 46 -8.80 -9.27 5.05
CA ILE A 46 -8.89 -7.89 5.51
C ILE A 46 -8.87 -7.87 7.03
N GLU A 47 -7.90 -7.16 7.58
CA GLU A 47 -7.84 -6.87 9.01
C GLU A 47 -7.86 -5.37 9.24
N VAL A 48 -8.22 -4.94 10.45
CA VAL A 48 -8.39 -3.52 10.77
C VAL A 48 -7.53 -3.16 11.98
N LYS A 49 -6.74 -2.10 11.82
CA LYS A 49 -5.97 -1.47 12.90
C LYS A 49 -6.60 -0.13 13.26
N LEU A 50 -6.86 0.11 14.54
CA LEU A 50 -7.10 1.46 15.04
C LEU A 50 -5.78 2.22 15.08
N HIS A 51 -5.76 3.43 14.52
CA HIS A 51 -4.60 4.31 14.52
C HIS A 51 -4.98 5.71 14.94
N GLU A 52 -4.21 6.25 15.89
CA GLU A 52 -4.36 7.63 16.36
C GLU A 52 -3.46 8.54 15.51
N TYR A 53 -4.09 9.24 14.57
CA TYR A 53 -3.41 10.21 13.72
C TYR A 53 -3.01 11.44 14.53
N LYS A 54 -1.74 11.86 14.41
CA LYS A 54 -1.16 12.99 15.16
C LYS A 54 -1.39 12.88 16.67
N GLU A 55 -1.14 11.70 17.21
CA GLU A 55 -1.26 11.41 18.64
C GLU A 55 -0.56 12.47 19.50
N GLY A 56 -1.19 12.88 20.60
CA GLY A 56 -0.67 13.88 21.52
C GLY A 56 -0.75 15.33 21.03
N THR A 57 -1.40 15.60 19.89
CA THR A 57 -1.61 16.95 19.36
C THR A 57 -3.10 17.37 19.43
N PRO A 58 -3.44 18.67 19.35
CA PRO A 58 -4.84 19.13 19.26
C PRO A 58 -5.58 18.61 18.01
N HIS A 59 -4.86 18.07 17.02
CA HIS A 59 -5.42 17.54 15.78
C HIS A 59 -5.52 16.02 15.80
N GLN A 60 -5.37 15.38 16.97
CA GLN A 60 -5.50 13.94 17.12
C GLN A 60 -6.88 13.46 16.67
N LYS A 61 -6.88 12.42 15.84
CA LYS A 61 -8.10 11.79 15.33
C LYS A 61 -7.90 10.31 15.08
N THR A 62 -8.86 9.49 15.49
CA THR A 62 -8.82 8.04 15.29
C THR A 62 -9.24 7.67 13.88
N TYR A 63 -8.50 6.77 13.24
CA TYR A 63 -8.77 6.19 11.94
C TYR A 63 -8.80 4.66 12.00
N PHE A 64 -9.64 4.05 11.16
CA PHE A 64 -9.52 2.64 10.80
C PHE A 64 -8.54 2.48 9.65
N ILE A 65 -7.43 1.78 9.86
CA ILE A 65 -6.54 1.34 8.79
C ILE A 65 -6.99 -0.05 8.36
N GLU A 66 -7.61 -0.13 7.18
CA GLU A 66 -7.99 -1.39 6.56
C GLU A 66 -6.75 -1.99 5.87
N LEU A 67 -6.27 -3.12 6.39
CA LEU A 67 -5.09 -3.86 5.91
C LEU A 67 -5.55 -4.97 4.97
N PHE A 68 -5.24 -4.86 3.69
CA PHE A 68 -5.60 -5.83 2.66
C PHE A 68 -4.43 -6.78 2.41
N ASP A 69 -4.41 -7.94 3.07
CA ASP A 69 -3.43 -9.02 2.83
C ASP A 69 -3.76 -9.75 1.53
N ILE A 70 -3.02 -9.47 0.48
CA ILE A 70 -3.25 -10.03 -0.85
C ILE A 70 -2.53 -11.37 -1.01
N GLY A 71 -3.26 -12.38 -1.53
CA GLY A 71 -2.69 -13.68 -1.86
C GLY A 71 -1.55 -13.59 -2.87
N GLY A 72 -0.36 -14.10 -2.47
CA GLY A 72 0.88 -13.97 -3.26
C GLY A 72 1.05 -15.00 -4.39
N SER A 73 0.08 -15.91 -4.59
CA SER A 73 0.18 -16.95 -5.62
C SER A 73 0.14 -16.36 -7.04
N LEU A 74 1.06 -16.79 -7.90
CA LEU A 74 1.08 -16.39 -9.31
C LEU A 74 -0.18 -16.85 -10.07
N SER A 75 -0.81 -17.96 -9.65
CA SER A 75 -2.05 -18.46 -10.27
C SER A 75 -3.22 -17.49 -10.13
N HIS A 76 -3.18 -16.56 -9.17
CA HIS A 76 -4.24 -15.58 -8.93
C HIS A 76 -3.88 -14.17 -9.45
N ARG A 77 -2.78 -14.03 -10.20
CA ARG A 77 -2.31 -12.74 -10.70
C ARG A 77 -3.38 -11.95 -11.44
N ASN A 78 -4.12 -12.60 -12.33
CA ASN A 78 -5.12 -11.94 -13.17
C ASN A 78 -6.38 -11.50 -12.42
N THR A 79 -6.65 -12.07 -11.24
CA THR A 79 -7.88 -11.80 -10.47
C THR A 79 -7.66 -10.85 -9.31
N ARG A 80 -6.42 -10.70 -8.82
CA ARG A 80 -6.15 -9.87 -7.63
C ARG A 80 -6.21 -8.36 -7.88
N GLY A 81 -6.17 -7.94 -9.15
CA GLY A 81 -6.32 -6.52 -9.53
C GLY A 81 -7.59 -5.85 -9.02
N VAL A 82 -8.65 -6.62 -8.75
CA VAL A 82 -9.91 -6.10 -8.17
C VAL A 82 -9.71 -5.49 -6.78
N PHE A 83 -8.68 -5.91 -6.06
CA PHE A 83 -8.37 -5.41 -4.72
C PHE A 83 -7.50 -4.14 -4.73
N TYR A 84 -6.95 -3.74 -5.88
CA TYR A 84 -6.05 -2.59 -6.00
C TYR A 84 -6.77 -1.23 -6.12
N THR A 85 -8.10 -1.22 -5.96
CA THR A 85 -8.90 0.00 -6.08
C THR A 85 -8.85 0.84 -4.81
N THR A 86 -8.86 2.17 -4.96
CA THR A 86 -8.99 3.13 -3.85
C THR A 86 -7.97 2.90 -2.73
N LEU A 87 -6.69 2.75 -3.08
CA LEU A 87 -5.62 2.54 -2.12
C LEU A 87 -4.97 3.89 -1.70
N HIS A 88 -4.52 3.94 -0.45
CA HIS A 88 -3.90 5.12 0.13
C HIS A 88 -2.45 4.86 0.56
N GLY A 89 -2.00 3.59 0.58
CA GLY A 89 -0.63 3.19 0.85
C GLY A 89 -0.36 1.73 0.51
N ILE A 90 0.91 1.35 0.42
CA ILE A 90 1.36 0.00 0.10
C ILE A 90 2.44 -0.44 1.09
N ILE A 91 2.32 -1.67 1.59
CA ILE A 91 3.38 -2.38 2.30
C ILE A 91 3.89 -3.49 1.40
N LEU A 92 5.15 -3.43 1.00
CA LEU A 92 5.84 -4.47 0.23
C LEU A 92 6.56 -5.40 1.20
N VAL A 93 6.28 -6.71 1.13
CA VAL A 93 6.84 -7.69 2.05
C VAL A 93 7.70 -8.69 1.30
N HIS A 94 8.93 -8.88 1.79
CA HIS A 94 9.84 -9.91 1.30
C HIS A 94 10.38 -10.79 2.45
N ASP A 95 10.94 -11.92 2.10
CA ASP A 95 11.58 -12.86 3.02
C ASP A 95 13.09 -12.61 3.04
N LEU A 96 13.63 -12.18 4.20
CA LEU A 96 15.06 -11.93 4.38
C LEU A 96 15.95 -13.16 4.11
N THR A 97 15.38 -14.36 4.06
CA THR A 97 16.08 -15.59 3.71
C THR A 97 16.05 -15.92 2.22
N ASN A 98 15.25 -15.17 1.43
CA ASN A 98 15.03 -15.40 0.00
C ASN A 98 15.21 -14.11 -0.81
N ARG A 99 16.40 -13.94 -1.39
CA ARG A 99 16.76 -12.78 -2.21
C ARG A 99 15.78 -12.56 -3.39
N LYS A 100 15.30 -13.64 -4.00
CA LYS A 100 14.38 -13.55 -5.15
C LYS A 100 13.08 -12.82 -4.77
N SER A 101 12.58 -13.05 -3.56
CA SER A 101 11.39 -12.36 -3.08
C SER A 101 11.57 -10.84 -2.94
N GLN A 102 12.80 -10.37 -2.66
CA GLN A 102 13.13 -8.95 -2.64
C GLN A 102 13.19 -8.37 -4.07
N GLU A 103 13.82 -9.09 -5.00
CA GLU A 103 13.89 -8.68 -6.40
C GLU A 103 12.48 -8.57 -7.03
N ASN A 104 11.57 -9.48 -6.68
CA ASN A 104 10.19 -9.50 -7.17
C ASN A 104 9.32 -8.34 -6.64
N LEU A 105 9.78 -7.56 -5.64
CA LEU A 105 9.02 -6.40 -5.15
C LEU A 105 8.76 -5.35 -6.24
N ARG A 106 9.66 -5.22 -7.21
CA ARG A 106 9.48 -4.35 -8.38
C ARG A 106 8.31 -4.79 -9.24
N ASP A 107 8.17 -6.10 -9.46
CA ASP A 107 7.08 -6.67 -10.26
C ASP A 107 5.73 -6.46 -9.56
N TRP A 108 5.70 -6.58 -8.22
CA TRP A 108 4.53 -6.29 -7.41
C TRP A 108 4.10 -4.83 -7.52
N LEU A 109 5.04 -3.91 -7.40
CA LEU A 109 4.78 -2.49 -7.52
C LEU A 109 4.27 -2.15 -8.93
N PHE A 110 4.96 -2.65 -9.96
CA PHE A 110 4.54 -2.49 -11.35
C PHE A 110 3.11 -2.99 -11.59
N GLU A 111 2.75 -4.17 -11.06
CA GLU A 111 1.42 -4.74 -11.21
C GLU A 111 0.33 -3.84 -10.59
N ILE A 112 0.56 -3.31 -9.40
CA ILE A 112 -0.39 -2.44 -8.70
C ILE A 112 -0.59 -1.12 -9.45
N LEU A 113 0.50 -0.54 -9.94
CA LEU A 113 0.49 0.77 -10.58
C LEU A 113 -0.12 0.72 -11.99
N ASN A 114 -0.02 -0.43 -12.67
CA ASN A 114 -0.54 -0.63 -14.04
C ASN A 114 -1.96 -1.21 -14.10
N LYS A 115 -2.66 -1.35 -12.98
CA LYS A 115 -3.98 -1.98 -12.92
C LYS A 115 -5.01 -1.38 -13.88
N ASP A 116 -4.94 -0.08 -14.14
CA ASP A 116 -5.92 0.64 -14.96
C ASP A 116 -5.62 0.57 -16.45
N GLY A 117 -4.62 -0.24 -16.87
CA GLY A 117 -4.20 -0.33 -18.29
C GLY A 117 -3.82 1.00 -18.92
N LYS A 118 -3.71 2.06 -18.12
CA LYS A 118 -3.21 3.35 -18.58
C LYS A 118 -1.74 3.16 -18.91
N ASP A 119 -1.49 3.07 -20.21
CA ASP A 119 -0.22 2.80 -20.83
C ASP A 119 0.91 3.65 -20.23
N ILE A 120 1.62 3.06 -19.26
CA ILE A 120 2.98 3.49 -18.93
C ILE A 120 3.90 3.20 -20.14
N ARG A 121 3.39 2.46 -21.15
CA ARG A 121 4.07 2.20 -22.45
C ARG A 121 4.47 3.47 -23.18
N ASN A 122 3.87 4.62 -22.88
CA ASN A 122 4.20 5.90 -23.53
C ASN A 122 5.24 6.73 -22.75
N LEU A 123 5.76 6.25 -21.60
CA LEU A 123 6.74 7.02 -20.81
C LEU A 123 8.20 6.63 -21.02
N SER A 124 8.48 5.54 -21.71
CA SER A 124 9.85 5.22 -22.11
C SER A 124 9.88 4.26 -23.31
N CYS A 125 10.51 4.70 -24.42
CA CYS A 125 10.88 3.84 -25.53
C CYS A 125 11.93 2.79 -25.15
N ASP A 126 12.50 2.89 -23.96
CA ASP A 126 13.46 1.95 -23.38
C ASP A 126 12.78 1.16 -22.28
N ASN A 127 12.92 -0.17 -22.35
CA ASN A 127 12.33 -1.19 -21.44
C ASN A 127 12.76 -1.08 -19.97
N THR A 128 13.13 0.08 -19.48
CA THR A 128 13.51 0.34 -18.09
C THR A 128 12.37 1.09 -17.38
N PHE A 129 11.44 0.31 -16.81
CA PHE A 129 10.52 0.85 -15.82
C PHE A 129 11.34 1.37 -14.63
N ASP A 130 11.32 2.68 -14.43
CA ASP A 130 11.92 3.32 -13.26
C ASP A 130 10.84 3.55 -12.20
N PRO A 131 10.80 2.71 -11.15
CA PRO A 131 9.83 2.85 -10.06
C PRO A 131 9.94 4.20 -9.35
N GLU A 132 11.11 4.84 -9.38
CA GLU A 132 11.39 6.10 -8.69
C GLU A 132 10.64 7.27 -9.32
N GLN A 133 10.68 7.38 -10.65
CA GLN A 133 9.94 8.43 -11.37
C GLN A 133 8.43 8.30 -11.15
N PHE A 134 7.93 7.08 -11.09
CA PHE A 134 6.50 6.84 -10.93
C PHE A 134 6.02 7.10 -9.50
N LEU A 135 6.75 6.64 -8.49
CA LEU A 135 6.42 6.89 -7.08
C LEU A 135 6.52 8.38 -6.73
N GLY A 136 7.50 9.09 -7.28
CA GLY A 136 7.61 10.54 -7.14
C GLY A 136 6.38 11.28 -7.70
N SER A 137 5.78 10.76 -8.77
CA SER A 137 4.58 11.37 -9.38
C SER A 137 3.28 11.07 -8.63
N THR A 138 3.15 9.87 -8.00
CA THR A 138 1.92 9.46 -7.31
C THR A 138 1.86 9.87 -5.85
N GLN A 139 3.00 10.19 -5.24
CA GLN A 139 3.11 10.49 -3.80
C GLN A 139 2.44 9.43 -2.90
N LEU A 140 2.40 8.18 -3.38
CA LEU A 140 1.77 7.09 -2.64
C LEU A 140 2.73 6.59 -1.55
N PRO A 141 2.32 6.63 -0.25
CA PRO A 141 3.15 6.12 0.82
C PRO A 141 3.51 4.65 0.62
N LEU A 142 4.81 4.35 0.73
CA LEU A 142 5.38 3.03 0.58
C LEU A 142 6.18 2.66 1.83
N LEU A 143 6.00 1.43 2.31
CA LEU A 143 6.79 0.81 3.37
C LEU A 143 7.29 -0.54 2.88
N VAL A 144 8.58 -0.81 3.04
CA VAL A 144 9.19 -2.12 2.75
C VAL A 144 9.40 -2.87 4.05
N VAL A 145 9.01 -4.15 4.08
CA VAL A 145 9.17 -5.00 5.25
C VAL A 145 9.92 -6.28 4.89
N GLY A 146 11.11 -6.43 5.44
CA GLY A 146 11.86 -7.69 5.44
C GLY A 146 11.41 -8.57 6.61
N ALA A 147 10.66 -9.62 6.31
CA ALA A 147 10.17 -10.57 7.31
C ALA A 147 11.16 -11.73 7.55
N LYS A 148 10.88 -12.55 8.57
CA LYS A 148 11.66 -13.74 8.97
C LYS A 148 13.09 -13.40 9.41
N LEU A 149 13.25 -12.32 10.15
CA LEU A 149 14.55 -11.89 10.67
C LEU A 149 15.20 -12.99 11.55
N ASP A 150 14.39 -13.71 12.34
CA ASP A 150 14.81 -14.88 13.14
C ASP A 150 15.58 -15.92 12.32
N LEU A 151 15.06 -16.25 11.15
CA LEU A 151 15.70 -17.25 10.27
C LEU A 151 16.90 -16.67 9.48
N SER A 152 16.92 -15.37 9.25
CA SER A 152 18.01 -14.70 8.52
C SER A 152 19.27 -14.55 9.38
N GLU A 153 19.14 -14.35 10.69
CA GLU A 153 20.28 -14.27 11.61
C GLU A 153 21.06 -15.57 11.71
N GLU A 154 20.39 -16.70 11.62
CA GLU A 154 21.04 -18.00 11.53
C GLU A 154 21.89 -18.13 10.25
N LYS A 155 21.40 -17.58 9.12
CA LYS A 155 22.13 -17.56 7.85
C LYS A 155 23.22 -16.50 7.79
N ARG A 156 23.06 -15.36 8.52
CA ARG A 156 24.10 -14.30 8.59
C ARG A 156 25.40 -14.75 9.21
N LYS A 157 25.35 -15.71 10.15
CA LYS A 157 26.54 -16.32 10.71
C LYS A 157 27.35 -17.12 9.68
N SER A 158 26.74 -17.48 8.55
CA SER A 158 27.37 -18.24 7.48
C SER A 158 27.71 -17.43 6.21
N ASN A 159 27.08 -16.28 5.95
CA ASN A 159 27.35 -15.48 4.76
C ASN A 159 27.10 -13.99 5.07
N GLN A 160 28.05 -13.12 4.71
CA GLN A 160 27.87 -11.68 4.73
C GLN A 160 26.72 -11.28 3.78
N LEU A 161 25.57 -10.92 4.35
CA LEU A 161 24.47 -10.35 3.60
C LEU A 161 24.90 -8.96 3.12
N GLN A 162 25.20 -8.84 1.83
CA GLN A 162 25.37 -7.55 1.18
C GLN A 162 24.05 -6.80 1.25
N LYS A 163 24.10 -5.55 1.75
CA LYS A 163 23.01 -4.58 1.56
C LYS A 163 22.76 -4.45 0.06
N ILE A 164 21.63 -4.91 -0.41
CA ILE A 164 21.25 -4.77 -1.82
C ILE A 164 20.31 -3.59 -1.89
N GLY A 165 20.86 -2.43 -2.25
CA GLY A 165 20.12 -1.22 -2.57
C GLY A 165 19.27 -1.43 -3.84
N SER A 166 18.00 -1.78 -3.69
CA SER A 166 17.11 -1.96 -4.85
C SER A 166 15.82 -1.14 -4.78
N ILE A 167 15.43 -0.64 -3.61
CA ILE A 167 14.23 0.19 -3.43
C ILE A 167 14.55 1.39 -2.50
N GLU A 168 15.77 1.49 -1.96
CA GLU A 168 16.21 2.59 -1.07
C GLU A 168 16.07 3.99 -1.72
N HIS A 169 16.10 4.07 -3.06
CA HIS A 169 16.01 5.33 -3.79
C HIS A 169 14.58 5.88 -3.91
N CYS A 170 13.55 5.07 -3.60
CA CYS A 170 12.15 5.52 -3.67
C CYS A 170 11.69 6.34 -2.46
N GLY A 171 12.59 6.73 -1.54
CA GLY A 171 12.22 7.44 -0.30
C GLY A 171 11.35 6.61 0.64
N SER A 172 11.30 5.28 0.44
CA SER A 172 10.57 4.34 1.29
C SER A 172 11.36 4.02 2.55
N GLU A 173 10.66 3.93 3.67
CA GLU A 173 11.23 3.39 4.91
C GLU A 173 11.29 1.87 4.84
N GLU A 174 12.34 1.27 5.37
CA GLU A 174 12.48 -0.18 5.50
C GLU A 174 12.45 -0.60 6.96
N ILE A 175 11.75 -1.71 7.23
CA ILE A 175 11.66 -2.38 8.55
C ILE A 175 12.06 -3.84 8.37
N TRP A 176 12.92 -4.36 9.26
CA TRP A 176 13.30 -5.77 9.31
C TRP A 176 12.81 -6.37 10.63
N LEU A 177 11.94 -7.35 10.57
CA LEU A 177 11.34 -7.88 11.78
C LEU A 177 11.09 -9.39 11.75
N ASN A 178 10.93 -9.91 12.98
CA ASN A 178 10.42 -11.26 13.21
C ASN A 178 8.92 -11.17 13.52
N CYS A 179 8.04 -11.60 12.60
CA CYS A 179 6.59 -11.60 12.82
C CYS A 179 6.13 -12.57 13.91
N ARG A 180 7.00 -13.45 14.42
CA ARG A 180 6.70 -14.34 15.55
C ARG A 180 6.95 -13.69 16.91
N ASP A 181 7.66 -12.57 16.97
CA ASP A 181 7.83 -11.80 18.19
C ASP A 181 6.76 -10.71 18.26
N SER A 182 5.79 -10.88 19.17
CA SER A 182 4.71 -9.91 19.39
C SER A 182 5.22 -8.53 19.81
N ARG A 183 6.46 -8.45 20.34
CA ARG A 183 7.09 -7.18 20.75
C ARG A 183 7.73 -6.39 19.62
N SER A 184 7.77 -6.93 18.39
CA SER A 184 8.40 -6.27 17.25
C SER A 184 7.84 -4.85 17.01
N PHE A 185 6.55 -4.64 17.28
CA PHE A 185 5.91 -3.32 17.25
C PHE A 185 5.49 -2.81 18.63
N ALA A 186 6.21 -3.20 19.69
CA ALA A 186 5.94 -2.67 21.02
C ALA A 186 6.15 -1.15 21.07
N ALA A 187 5.37 -0.47 21.92
CA ALA A 187 5.46 0.97 22.09
C ALA A 187 6.91 1.41 22.42
N GLY A 188 7.40 2.43 21.74
CA GLY A 188 8.75 2.96 21.91
C GLY A 188 9.82 2.28 21.05
N THR A 189 9.52 1.22 20.29
CA THR A 189 10.47 0.65 19.33
C THR A 189 10.59 1.54 18.10
N THR A 190 11.77 1.54 17.48
CA THR A 190 12.01 2.26 16.22
C THR A 190 11.05 1.83 15.13
N ASP A 191 10.73 0.55 15.05
CA ASP A 191 9.86 -0.02 14.02
C ASP A 191 8.39 0.35 14.24
N ALA A 192 7.94 0.43 15.50
CA ALA A 192 6.61 0.96 15.83
C ALA A 192 6.48 2.44 15.40
N VAL A 193 7.53 3.26 15.62
CA VAL A 193 7.56 4.66 15.19
C VAL A 193 7.52 4.79 13.67
N LYS A 194 8.30 3.99 12.93
CA LYS A 194 8.28 3.97 11.47
C LYS A 194 6.90 3.57 10.93
N LEU A 195 6.29 2.53 11.51
CA LEU A 195 4.95 2.08 11.13
C LEU A 195 3.89 3.16 11.40
N SER A 196 3.96 3.84 12.55
CA SER A 196 3.05 4.95 12.89
C SER A 196 3.18 6.11 11.89
N ARG A 197 4.40 6.54 11.56
CA ARG A 197 4.65 7.57 10.55
C ARG A 197 4.14 7.17 9.16
N PHE A 198 4.29 5.90 8.80
CA PHE A 198 3.74 5.40 7.55
C PHE A 198 2.21 5.56 7.52
N PHE A 199 1.49 5.19 8.59
CA PHE A 199 0.04 5.36 8.66
C PHE A 199 -0.38 6.82 8.65
N ASP A 200 0.36 7.71 9.29
CA ASP A 200 0.10 9.15 9.21
C ASP A 200 0.16 9.66 7.77
N ARG A 201 1.20 9.28 7.00
CA ARG A 201 1.31 9.60 5.56
C ARG A 201 0.17 9.00 4.73
N VAL A 202 -0.28 7.78 5.05
CA VAL A 202 -1.43 7.14 4.39
C VAL A 202 -2.71 7.95 4.60
N ILE A 203 -2.92 8.46 5.81
CA ILE A 203 -4.07 9.30 6.14
C ILE A 203 -3.98 10.66 5.43
N GLU A 204 -2.80 11.27 5.40
CA GLU A 204 -2.56 12.53 4.68
C GLU A 204 -2.87 12.35 3.19
N LYS A 205 -2.38 11.28 2.57
CA LYS A 205 -2.69 10.97 1.16
C LYS A 205 -4.18 10.84 0.90
N LYS A 206 -4.90 10.13 1.78
CA LYS A 206 -6.36 9.99 1.71
C LYS A 206 -7.06 11.34 1.77
N ASN A 207 -6.65 12.22 2.71
CA ASN A 207 -7.27 13.52 2.91
C ASN A 207 -7.06 14.43 1.68
N HIS A 208 -5.84 14.48 1.13
CA HIS A 208 -5.55 15.22 -0.11
C HIS A 208 -6.36 14.72 -1.32
N SER A 209 -6.61 13.41 -1.41
CA SER A 209 -7.42 12.85 -2.50
C SER A 209 -8.90 13.26 -2.43
N ARG A 210 -9.38 13.71 -1.28
CA ARG A 210 -10.74 14.24 -1.10
C ARG A 210 -10.87 15.72 -1.40
N GLU A 211 -9.79 16.48 -1.24
CA GLU A 211 -9.78 17.95 -1.44
C GLU A 211 -9.70 18.35 -2.92
N LEU A 212 -9.28 17.44 -3.80
CA LEU A 212 -9.29 17.67 -5.25
C LEU A 212 -10.71 17.48 -5.78
N PRO A 213 -11.47 18.53 -6.15
CA PRO A 213 -12.80 18.38 -6.73
C PRO A 213 -12.68 17.59 -8.03
N ASN A 214 -13.58 16.62 -8.24
CA ASN A 214 -13.70 15.87 -9.49
C ASN A 214 -13.90 16.84 -10.66
N ALA A 215 -12.81 17.20 -11.35
CA ALA A 215 -12.83 18.05 -12.55
C ALA A 215 -13.50 17.36 -13.76
N SER A 216 -14.16 16.23 -13.58
CA SER A 216 -14.80 15.46 -14.66
C SER A 216 -16.32 15.60 -14.76
N SER A 217 -16.99 16.28 -13.84
CA SER A 217 -18.46 16.42 -13.89
C SER A 217 -18.96 17.67 -14.63
N ASP A 218 -18.09 18.65 -14.91
CA ASP A 218 -18.54 19.92 -15.52
C ASP A 218 -18.50 19.91 -17.06
N ARG A 219 -17.85 18.94 -17.71
CA ARG A 219 -17.85 18.86 -19.17
C ARG A 219 -19.15 18.34 -19.79
N ARG A 220 -20.05 17.75 -19.01
CA ARG A 220 -21.36 17.26 -19.54
C ARG A 220 -22.46 18.33 -19.48
N LYS A 221 -22.31 19.38 -18.73
CA LYS A 221 -23.33 20.45 -18.65
C LYS A 221 -23.20 21.50 -19.75
N HIS A 222 -22.01 21.69 -20.34
CA HIS A 222 -21.83 22.63 -21.46
C HIS A 222 -22.19 22.05 -22.83
N ALA A 223 -22.14 20.72 -23.02
CA ALA A 223 -22.50 20.10 -24.30
C ALA A 223 -24.03 20.04 -24.54
N SER A 224 -24.85 20.11 -23.50
CA SER A 224 -26.33 20.11 -23.63
C SER A 224 -26.92 21.51 -23.81
N ALA A 225 -26.16 22.57 -23.52
CA ALA A 225 -26.61 23.96 -23.73
C ALA A 225 -26.36 24.45 -25.16
N GLU A 226 -25.39 23.90 -25.88
CA GLU A 226 -25.14 24.29 -27.28
C GLU A 226 -25.99 23.53 -28.31
N ALA A 227 -26.54 22.36 -27.93
CA ALA A 227 -27.42 21.60 -28.83
C ALA A 227 -28.86 22.13 -28.88
N GLY A 228 -29.28 22.97 -27.90
CA GLY A 228 -30.62 23.57 -27.85
C GLY A 228 -30.81 24.81 -28.71
N ASN A 229 -29.74 25.46 -29.17
CA ASN A 229 -29.81 26.77 -29.84
C ASN A 229 -29.65 26.71 -31.37
N LYS A 230 -29.56 25.49 -31.97
CA LYS A 230 -29.44 25.32 -33.41
C LYS A 230 -30.70 24.83 -34.15
N ILE A 231 -31.83 24.70 -33.45
CA ILE A 231 -33.10 24.20 -34.07
C ILE A 231 -34.14 25.32 -34.33
N SER A 232 -33.89 26.55 -33.87
CA SER A 232 -34.89 27.65 -34.02
C SER A 232 -34.62 28.67 -35.13
N SER A 233 -33.69 28.39 -36.08
CA SER A 233 -33.39 29.34 -37.17
C SER A 233 -33.55 28.77 -38.61
N GLN A 234 -34.40 27.75 -38.79
CA GLN A 234 -34.71 27.22 -40.12
C GLN A 234 -36.21 27.13 -40.47
N PHE A 235 -37.04 27.97 -39.84
CA PHE A 235 -38.40 28.20 -40.33
C PHE A 235 -38.73 29.69 -40.21
N THR A 236 -38.35 30.46 -41.17
CA THR A 236 -39.00 31.68 -41.71
C THR A 236 -38.46 31.91 -43.10
#